data_25c15cfa3be4a72f5ebb4503c8017886
#
_entry.id   25c15cfa3be4a72f5ebb4503c8017886
#
_cell.length_a   1.000
_cell.length_b   1.000
_cell.length_c   1.000
_cell.angle_alpha   90.00
_cell.angle_beta   90.00
_cell.angle_gamma   90.00
#
_symmetry.space_group_name_H-M   'P 1'
#
loop_
_entity.id
_entity.type
_entity.pdbx_description
1 polymer ?
#
loop_
_entity_poly.entity_id
_entity_poly.type
_entity_poly.pdbx_seq_one_letter_code
_entity_poly.pdbx_strand_id
1 'polypeptide(L)'
;MEAEVSSGEGSGENAIGAPVNPARRRFAVASLSPTVWLLLIGAVWFAVCLSTVLWTYGLDPFVFVSSDEAVVRYAARLIEKGQGPFLNVPLPDPEDLLHPRSWITLGDRATPTYAPVSFYVAGWLTRLHGLGLLLIAALPASGVAAFAAGTARLLPPRRRWLAMLSPAAAFPALYWLLRPWMNISPLLTAICWAVFCWASWRETGRRGWLAAALFCLGYGAAVRPDYAAYLFLLALLFSLAASPGEWKAILGLVAASGVLALSANLLLNRVITGHALKAAYQMSIDRTFGAEPEHTIPGLGMLRSLLLPMGIPSWAIGSEAFRKYWLTMGPIALLLLGQVALVPLLLKRSRQARLLLGAAIAILAFFALSRMHDDLFGGAMHYGSVHHSVPRYLTPVYLLASLPPLLFLGQCKNRLLTIGGGVLVVALAAGGCAQLWREPNSSFTFLHDFVLKKSAELERIAQKIPEGAAVYTAKEDKWLWSRVKVWIIEDPTQTAQSIERAAQAKLELYVFEPSRTKQFRQLVAELSKRNISLAKVDPRSGLYRVKLDSR
;
A
#
# COMPACT_ATOMS: atom_id res chain seq x y z
N MET A 1 -17.95 31.61 -72.38
CA MET A 1 -16.98 32.71 -72.61
C MET A 1 -15.73 32.24 -71.93
N GLU A 2 -14.95 31.51 -72.63
CA GLU A 2 -13.59 31.76 -73.13
C GLU A 2 -12.59 31.87 -71.99
N ALA A 3 -11.82 30.89 -71.67
CA ALA A 3 -10.64 30.35 -72.37
C ALA A 3 -9.49 31.37 -72.40
N GLU A 4 -8.44 31.10 -71.62
CA GLU A 4 -7.08 31.29 -72.12
C GLU A 4 -6.08 30.37 -71.37
N VAL A 5 -5.44 29.57 -72.18
CA VAL A 5 -4.31 28.72 -71.90
C VAL A 5 -3.05 29.57 -72.03
N SER A 6 -2.14 29.55 -71.07
CA SER A 6 -0.77 30.01 -71.28
C SER A 6 0.22 28.95 -70.85
N SER A 7 0.78 28.30 -71.86
CA SER A 7 1.97 27.46 -71.78
C SER A 7 3.23 28.31 -71.59
N GLY A 8 4.08 27.96 -70.65
CA GLY A 8 5.41 28.53 -70.46
C GLY A 8 6.43 27.43 -70.25
N GLU A 9 7.05 26.97 -71.30
CA GLU A 9 8.29 26.19 -71.27
C GLU A 9 9.46 27.03 -70.75
N GLY A 10 10.22 26.50 -69.83
CA GLY A 10 11.41 27.12 -69.29
C GLY A 10 12.42 26.12 -68.76
N SER A 11 13.23 25.65 -69.65
CA SER A 11 14.66 25.30 -69.60
C SER A 11 15.22 24.75 -68.28
N GLY A 12 15.72 23.54 -68.41
CA GLY A 12 16.55 22.87 -67.42
C GLY A 12 17.89 23.56 -67.13
N GLU A 13 18.23 23.61 -65.88
CA GLU A 13 19.61 23.73 -65.42
C GLU A 13 20.00 22.57 -64.57
N ASN A 14 20.96 21.82 -65.04
CA ASN A 14 21.67 20.73 -64.35
C ASN A 14 22.40 21.28 -63.13
N ALA A 15 21.82 21.15 -61.92
CA ALA A 15 22.55 21.37 -60.68
C ALA A 15 23.38 20.12 -60.37
N ILE A 16 24.68 20.23 -60.68
CA ILE A 16 25.76 19.30 -60.35
C ILE A 16 25.71 19.00 -58.84
N GLY A 17 25.59 17.71 -58.54
CA GLY A 17 25.50 17.20 -57.16
C GLY A 17 26.65 17.66 -56.26
N ALA A 18 26.34 18.40 -55.23
CA ALA A 18 27.24 18.65 -54.11
C ALA A 18 27.55 17.30 -53.40
N PRO A 19 28.83 17.00 -53.10
CA PRO A 19 29.18 15.74 -52.43
C PRO A 19 28.51 15.69 -51.04
N VAL A 20 27.63 14.71 -50.87
CA VAL A 20 27.03 14.39 -49.58
C VAL A 20 28.16 14.01 -48.61
N ASN A 21 28.45 14.88 -47.68
CA ASN A 21 29.48 14.70 -46.66
C ASN A 21 29.16 13.43 -45.83
N PRO A 22 29.92 12.32 -45.96
CA PRO A 22 29.61 11.06 -45.27
C PRO A 22 29.82 11.12 -43.75
N ALA A 23 30.43 12.20 -43.23
CA ALA A 23 30.68 12.39 -41.81
C ALA A 23 29.42 12.79 -40.97
N ARG A 24 28.25 12.98 -41.58
CA ARG A 24 26.97 13.20 -40.89
C ARG A 24 26.06 11.96 -40.85
N ARG A 25 26.58 10.75 -40.94
CA ARG A 25 25.91 9.60 -40.35
C ARG A 25 26.03 9.70 -38.84
N ARG A 26 25.33 10.68 -38.26
CA ARG A 26 24.93 10.62 -36.85
C ARG A 26 24.33 9.26 -36.67
N PHE A 27 24.87 8.48 -35.75
CA PHE A 27 24.23 7.29 -35.22
C PHE A 27 22.77 7.65 -34.94
N ALA A 28 21.91 7.44 -35.91
CA ALA A 28 20.50 7.31 -35.71
C ALA A 28 20.37 6.05 -34.87
N VAL A 29 20.43 6.20 -33.56
CA VAL A 29 19.89 5.19 -32.67
C VAL A 29 18.52 4.92 -33.24
N ALA A 30 18.38 3.77 -33.93
CA ALA A 30 17.16 3.36 -34.58
C ALA A 30 16.06 3.65 -33.56
N SER A 31 15.15 4.58 -33.90
CA SER A 31 14.16 5.05 -32.93
C SER A 31 13.26 3.85 -32.64
N LEU A 32 13.52 3.18 -31.53
CA LEU A 32 12.71 2.07 -31.05
C LEU A 32 11.25 2.48 -31.14
N SER A 33 10.40 1.63 -31.65
CA SER A 33 8.99 1.95 -31.74
C SER A 33 8.45 2.33 -30.36
N PRO A 34 7.47 3.22 -30.26
CA PRO A 34 6.86 3.59 -28.99
C PRO A 34 6.47 2.39 -28.13
N THR A 35 5.98 1.33 -28.76
CA THR A 35 5.59 0.09 -28.10
C THR A 35 6.78 -0.66 -27.50
N VAL A 36 7.91 -0.71 -28.22
CA VAL A 36 9.14 -1.36 -27.71
C VAL A 36 9.67 -0.62 -26.47
N TRP A 37 9.64 0.72 -26.46
CA TRP A 37 10.00 1.50 -25.26
C TRP A 37 9.11 1.17 -24.07
N LEU A 38 7.80 1.07 -24.26
CA LEU A 38 6.86 0.73 -23.17
C LEU A 38 7.13 -0.67 -22.60
N LEU A 39 7.36 -1.64 -23.50
CA LEU A 39 7.67 -3.01 -23.09
C LEU A 39 9.01 -3.08 -22.34
N LEU A 40 10.04 -2.39 -22.83
CA LEU A 40 11.36 -2.38 -22.21
C LEU A 40 11.31 -1.77 -20.81
N ILE A 41 10.70 -0.58 -20.68
CA ILE A 41 10.54 0.10 -19.38
C ILE A 41 9.76 -0.79 -18.39
N GLY A 42 8.65 -1.36 -18.86
CA GLY A 42 7.83 -2.25 -18.02
C GLY A 42 8.61 -3.51 -17.62
N ALA A 43 9.30 -4.17 -18.55
CA ALA A 43 10.06 -5.39 -18.28
C ALA A 43 11.20 -5.17 -17.27
N VAL A 44 11.95 -4.06 -17.40
CA VAL A 44 13.04 -3.73 -16.47
C VAL A 44 12.49 -3.55 -15.06
N TRP A 45 11.45 -2.73 -14.88
CA TRP A 45 10.86 -2.51 -13.57
C TRP A 45 10.21 -3.77 -13.00
N PHE A 46 9.53 -4.55 -13.83
CA PHE A 46 8.96 -5.83 -13.41
C PHE A 46 10.04 -6.76 -12.86
N ALA A 47 11.13 -6.95 -13.61
CA ALA A 47 12.23 -7.83 -13.20
C ALA A 47 12.90 -7.36 -11.90
N VAL A 48 13.22 -6.06 -11.80
CA VAL A 48 13.84 -5.48 -10.59
C VAL A 48 12.93 -5.65 -9.37
N CYS A 49 11.65 -5.32 -9.50
CA CYS A 49 10.71 -5.38 -8.38
C CYS A 49 10.39 -6.82 -7.97
N LEU A 50 10.17 -7.73 -8.93
CA LEU A 50 9.94 -9.14 -8.63
C LEU A 50 11.16 -9.76 -7.93
N SER A 51 12.37 -9.48 -8.43
CA SER A 51 13.61 -9.93 -7.78
C SER A 51 13.74 -9.38 -6.36
N THR A 52 13.39 -8.11 -6.13
CA THR A 52 13.39 -7.50 -4.79
C THR A 52 12.41 -8.20 -3.84
N VAL A 53 11.18 -8.47 -4.29
CA VAL A 53 10.17 -9.16 -3.47
C VAL A 53 10.64 -10.57 -3.13
N LEU A 54 11.07 -11.34 -4.12
CA LEU A 54 11.52 -12.72 -3.94
C LEU A 54 12.79 -12.81 -3.06
N TRP A 55 13.70 -11.87 -3.21
CA TRP A 55 14.89 -11.79 -2.36
C TRP A 55 14.53 -11.43 -0.90
N THR A 56 13.59 -10.49 -0.70
CA THR A 56 13.22 -10.01 0.64
C THR A 56 12.44 -11.06 1.43
N TYR A 57 11.48 -11.72 0.80
CA TYR A 57 10.50 -12.57 1.48
C TYR A 57 10.60 -14.06 1.10
N GLY A 58 11.31 -14.40 0.04
CA GLY A 58 11.16 -15.71 -0.59
C GLY A 58 9.81 -15.85 -1.30
N LEU A 59 9.46 -17.06 -1.68
CA LEU A 59 8.20 -17.35 -2.37
C LEU A 59 7.04 -17.51 -1.37
N ASP A 60 7.26 -18.20 -0.25
CA ASP A 60 6.23 -18.47 0.77
C ASP A 60 6.68 -17.97 2.16
N PRO A 61 6.52 -16.69 2.45
CA PRO A 61 6.96 -16.13 3.72
C PRO A 61 6.01 -16.52 4.87
N PHE A 62 6.59 -16.83 6.02
CA PHE A 62 5.87 -17.09 7.27
C PHE A 62 6.26 -16.11 8.37
N VAL A 63 7.30 -15.33 8.17
CA VAL A 63 7.84 -14.38 9.13
C VAL A 63 7.73 -12.97 8.56
N PHE A 64 7.18 -12.06 9.35
CA PHE A 64 6.96 -10.68 8.96
C PHE A 64 7.43 -9.70 10.03
N VAL A 65 7.84 -8.52 9.61
CA VAL A 65 8.15 -7.41 10.52
C VAL A 65 6.88 -6.76 11.06
N SER A 66 5.82 -6.73 10.26
CA SER A 66 4.54 -6.11 10.59
C SER A 66 3.47 -7.15 10.92
N SER A 67 2.69 -6.89 11.97
CA SER A 67 1.47 -7.66 12.26
C SER A 67 0.47 -7.61 11.12
N ASP A 68 0.41 -6.50 10.39
CA ASP A 68 -0.52 -6.31 9.27
C ASP A 68 -0.26 -7.32 8.12
N GLU A 69 1.01 -7.58 7.81
CA GLU A 69 1.39 -8.60 6.81
C GLU A 69 1.06 -10.01 7.32
N ALA A 70 1.39 -10.27 8.59
CA ALA A 70 1.12 -11.55 9.21
C ALA A 70 -0.37 -11.89 9.20
N VAL A 71 -1.24 -10.93 9.50
CA VAL A 71 -2.71 -11.10 9.49
C VAL A 71 -3.21 -11.48 8.11
N VAL A 72 -2.79 -10.76 7.06
CA VAL A 72 -3.24 -11.05 5.69
C VAL A 72 -2.77 -12.43 5.25
N ARG A 73 -1.50 -12.80 5.51
CA ARG A 73 -0.97 -14.13 5.14
C ARG A 73 -1.63 -15.24 5.96
N TYR A 74 -1.87 -15.01 7.26
CA TYR A 74 -2.53 -16.01 8.11
C TYR A 74 -3.97 -16.25 7.68
N ALA A 75 -4.75 -15.19 7.49
CA ALA A 75 -6.13 -15.31 7.00
C ALA A 75 -6.18 -15.99 5.62
N ALA A 76 -5.26 -15.64 4.71
CA ALA A 76 -5.15 -16.28 3.40
C ALA A 76 -4.87 -17.78 3.53
N ARG A 77 -4.00 -18.20 4.46
CA ARG A 77 -3.70 -19.62 4.72
C ARG A 77 -4.90 -20.40 5.27
N LEU A 78 -5.71 -19.78 6.11
CA LEU A 78 -6.96 -20.40 6.60
C LEU A 78 -7.95 -20.61 5.46
N ILE A 79 -8.09 -19.61 4.57
CA ILE A 79 -8.94 -19.70 3.37
C ILE A 79 -8.40 -20.75 2.40
N GLU A 80 -7.09 -20.84 2.21
CA GLU A 80 -6.42 -21.87 1.41
C GLU A 80 -6.81 -23.28 1.89
N LYS A 81 -6.85 -23.48 3.22
CA LYS A 81 -7.27 -24.72 3.86
C LYS A 81 -8.78 -24.98 3.88
N GLY A 82 -9.60 -24.07 3.34
CA GLY A 82 -11.06 -24.18 3.34
C GLY A 82 -11.77 -23.82 4.64
N GLN A 83 -11.04 -23.29 5.63
CA GLN A 83 -11.59 -22.97 6.97
C GLN A 83 -12.26 -21.58 7.02
N GLY A 84 -12.15 -20.75 5.96
CA GLY A 84 -12.48 -19.33 6.03
C GLY A 84 -11.45 -18.55 6.88
N PRO A 85 -11.60 -17.22 7.01
CA PRO A 85 -10.67 -16.38 7.77
C PRO A 85 -11.02 -16.35 9.26
N PHE A 86 -11.22 -17.51 9.87
CA PHE A 86 -11.66 -17.64 11.25
C PHE A 86 -10.71 -18.52 12.06
N LEU A 87 -10.42 -18.09 13.28
CA LEU A 87 -9.75 -18.89 14.30
C LEU A 87 -10.78 -19.31 15.34
N ASN A 88 -10.80 -20.58 15.73
CA ASN A 88 -11.63 -21.03 16.83
C ASN A 88 -11.04 -20.52 18.15
N VAL A 89 -11.88 -19.85 18.94
CA VAL A 89 -11.57 -19.39 20.29
C VAL A 89 -12.06 -20.47 21.26
N PRO A 90 -11.18 -21.12 22.02
CA PRO A 90 -11.52 -22.32 22.79
C PRO A 90 -12.33 -22.03 24.07
N LEU A 91 -12.39 -20.77 24.49
CA LEU A 91 -13.01 -20.31 25.73
C LEU A 91 -13.71 -18.97 25.50
N PRO A 92 -14.66 -18.58 26.37
CA PRO A 92 -15.15 -17.19 26.38
C PRO A 92 -13.99 -16.19 26.53
N ASP A 93 -13.97 -15.20 25.67
CA ASP A 93 -12.89 -14.20 25.58
C ASP A 93 -13.41 -12.77 25.76
N PRO A 94 -13.90 -12.41 26.98
CA PRO A 94 -14.43 -11.08 27.24
C PRO A 94 -13.38 -9.98 27.14
N GLU A 95 -12.10 -10.30 27.32
CA GLU A 95 -10.97 -9.39 27.20
C GLU A 95 -10.44 -9.26 25.75
N ASP A 96 -10.92 -10.07 24.83
CA ASP A 96 -10.47 -10.06 23.43
C ASP A 96 -8.96 -10.29 23.26
N LEU A 97 -8.42 -11.33 23.91
CA LEU A 97 -6.98 -11.63 23.96
C LEU A 97 -6.60 -12.99 23.35
N LEU A 98 -7.58 -13.89 23.10
CA LEU A 98 -7.33 -15.25 22.65
C LEU A 98 -7.11 -15.36 21.13
N HIS A 99 -6.42 -14.37 20.56
CA HIS A 99 -6.12 -14.29 19.13
C HIS A 99 -4.80 -13.53 18.88
N PRO A 100 -4.21 -13.58 17.68
CA PRO A 100 -3.10 -12.71 17.28
C PRO A 100 -3.54 -11.25 17.18
N ARG A 101 -2.56 -10.33 17.21
CA ARG A 101 -2.81 -8.90 17.05
C ARG A 101 -3.51 -8.59 15.72
N SER A 102 -4.34 -7.55 15.70
CA SER A 102 -5.18 -7.13 14.55
C SER A 102 -6.22 -8.18 14.14
N TRP A 103 -6.65 -8.98 15.12
CA TRP A 103 -7.84 -9.82 15.07
C TRP A 103 -8.84 -9.34 16.12
N ILE A 104 -10.07 -9.81 16.06
CA ILE A 104 -11.13 -9.53 17.03
C ILE A 104 -11.96 -10.78 17.27
N THR A 105 -12.31 -11.06 18.51
CA THR A 105 -13.19 -12.16 18.88
C THR A 105 -14.66 -11.80 18.65
N LEU A 106 -15.37 -12.62 17.91
CA LEU A 106 -16.81 -12.55 17.63
C LEU A 106 -17.47 -13.86 18.04
N GLY A 107 -17.95 -13.94 19.27
CA GLY A 107 -18.50 -15.18 19.84
C GLY A 107 -17.41 -16.24 20.08
N ASP A 108 -17.52 -17.38 19.40
CA ASP A 108 -16.59 -18.51 19.46
C ASP A 108 -15.45 -18.44 18.42
N ARG A 109 -15.37 -17.36 17.68
CA ARG A 109 -14.39 -17.19 16.58
C ARG A 109 -13.69 -15.87 16.67
N ALA A 110 -12.43 -15.84 16.26
CA ALA A 110 -11.70 -14.61 15.99
C ALA A 110 -11.51 -14.41 14.48
N THR A 111 -11.59 -13.17 14.02
CA THR A 111 -11.47 -12.77 12.61
C THR A 111 -10.54 -11.57 12.44
N PRO A 112 -9.88 -11.41 11.28
CA PRO A 112 -9.05 -10.25 11.00
C PRO A 112 -9.85 -8.95 11.03
N THR A 113 -9.24 -7.88 11.55
CA THR A 113 -9.86 -6.55 11.58
C THR A 113 -9.80 -5.81 10.24
N TYR A 114 -9.02 -6.28 9.25
CA TYR A 114 -8.88 -5.62 7.95
C TYR A 114 -10.03 -5.90 7.00
N ALA A 115 -10.15 -5.03 5.97
CA ALA A 115 -11.11 -5.24 4.89
C ALA A 115 -10.90 -6.61 4.21
N PRO A 116 -11.95 -7.41 4.08
CA PRO A 116 -11.82 -8.84 3.76
C PRO A 116 -11.34 -9.14 2.34
N VAL A 117 -11.56 -8.23 1.40
CA VAL A 117 -11.22 -8.46 -0.02
C VAL A 117 -9.75 -8.85 -0.21
N SER A 118 -8.82 -8.21 0.53
CA SER A 118 -7.39 -8.45 0.38
C SER A 118 -7.01 -9.90 0.72
N PHE A 119 -7.44 -10.41 1.86
CA PHE A 119 -7.07 -11.77 2.29
C PHE A 119 -7.90 -12.85 1.62
N TYR A 120 -9.12 -12.56 1.16
CA TYR A 120 -9.87 -13.51 0.32
C TYR A 120 -9.23 -13.69 -1.04
N VAL A 121 -8.85 -12.60 -1.72
CA VAL A 121 -8.13 -12.68 -3.01
C VAL A 121 -6.79 -13.41 -2.84
N ALA A 122 -6.02 -13.06 -1.81
CA ALA A 122 -4.77 -13.75 -1.52
C ALA A 122 -4.99 -15.25 -1.22
N GLY A 123 -5.97 -15.59 -0.39
CA GLY A 123 -6.28 -16.98 -0.04
C GLY A 123 -6.78 -17.82 -1.22
N TRP A 124 -7.50 -17.22 -2.15
CA TRP A 124 -7.90 -17.90 -3.39
C TRP A 124 -6.73 -18.13 -4.33
N LEU A 125 -5.84 -17.14 -4.45
CA LEU A 125 -4.63 -17.29 -5.24
C LEU A 125 -3.71 -18.38 -4.66
N THR A 126 -3.53 -18.44 -3.34
CA THR A 126 -2.67 -19.44 -2.69
C THR A 126 -3.18 -20.87 -2.88
N ARG A 127 -4.48 -21.10 -3.16
CA ARG A 127 -4.99 -22.42 -3.58
C ARG A 127 -4.36 -22.95 -4.86
N LEU A 128 -3.80 -22.08 -5.68
CA LEU A 128 -3.01 -22.48 -6.85
C LEU A 128 -1.57 -22.89 -6.49
N HIS A 129 -1.29 -23.10 -5.21
CA HIS A 129 0.01 -23.48 -4.66
C HIS A 129 1.15 -22.53 -5.09
N GLY A 130 2.28 -23.04 -5.54
CA GLY A 130 3.44 -22.25 -5.94
C GLY A 130 3.16 -21.20 -7.00
N LEU A 131 2.27 -21.48 -7.97
CA LEU A 131 1.86 -20.49 -8.97
C LEU A 131 1.11 -19.31 -8.33
N GLY A 132 0.22 -19.58 -7.38
CA GLY A 132 -0.53 -18.53 -6.67
C GLY A 132 0.38 -17.64 -5.83
N LEU A 133 1.35 -18.21 -5.14
CA LEU A 133 2.36 -17.46 -4.40
C LEU A 133 3.22 -16.59 -5.32
N LEU A 134 3.63 -17.14 -6.47
CA LEU A 134 4.34 -16.37 -7.49
C LEU A 134 3.50 -15.21 -8.03
N LEU A 135 2.21 -15.43 -8.27
CA LEU A 135 1.28 -14.37 -8.70
C LEU A 135 1.17 -13.27 -7.63
N ILE A 136 1.06 -13.61 -6.35
CA ILE A 136 1.04 -12.62 -5.26
C ILE A 136 2.33 -11.80 -5.23
N ALA A 137 3.49 -12.43 -5.42
CA ALA A 137 4.77 -11.71 -5.51
C ALA A 137 4.89 -10.86 -6.79
N ALA A 138 4.33 -11.31 -7.91
CA ALA A 138 4.38 -10.62 -9.20
C ALA A 138 3.39 -9.45 -9.32
N LEU A 139 2.27 -9.48 -8.59
CA LEU A 139 1.25 -8.41 -8.65
C LEU A 139 1.82 -7.01 -8.37
N PRO A 140 2.54 -6.75 -7.26
CA PRO A 140 3.14 -5.45 -7.01
C PRO A 140 4.19 -5.08 -8.06
N ALA A 141 5.00 -6.04 -8.54
CA ALA A 141 5.97 -5.80 -9.59
C ALA A 141 5.27 -5.38 -10.91
N SER A 142 4.15 -6.03 -11.25
CA SER A 142 3.33 -5.65 -12.40
C SER A 142 2.74 -4.25 -12.26
N GLY A 143 2.35 -3.86 -11.05
CA GLY A 143 1.89 -2.51 -10.75
C GLY A 143 2.96 -1.46 -11.03
N VAL A 144 4.19 -1.66 -10.55
CA VAL A 144 5.31 -0.74 -10.82
C VAL A 144 5.59 -0.64 -12.32
N ALA A 145 5.62 -1.78 -13.02
CA ALA A 145 5.80 -1.82 -14.47
C ALA A 145 4.69 -1.04 -15.21
N ALA A 146 3.43 -1.24 -14.80
CA ALA A 146 2.29 -0.52 -15.35
C ALA A 146 2.37 0.98 -15.08
N PHE A 147 2.78 1.40 -13.89
CA PHE A 147 2.97 2.81 -13.54
C PHE A 147 4.03 3.48 -14.43
N ALA A 148 5.19 2.85 -14.58
CA ALA A 148 6.26 3.35 -15.44
C ALA A 148 5.83 3.41 -16.92
N ALA A 149 5.18 2.37 -17.43
CA ALA A 149 4.65 2.34 -18.80
C ALA A 149 3.53 3.38 -19.00
N GLY A 150 2.63 3.55 -18.03
CA GLY A 150 1.60 4.59 -18.04
C GLY A 150 2.20 6.00 -18.07
N THR A 151 3.22 6.26 -17.26
CA THR A 151 3.96 7.52 -17.27
C THR A 151 4.61 7.77 -18.64
N ALA A 152 5.19 6.73 -19.26
CA ALA A 152 5.78 6.84 -20.59
C ALA A 152 4.76 7.23 -21.67
N ARG A 153 3.50 6.75 -21.56
CA ARG A 153 2.40 7.15 -22.48
C ARG A 153 2.02 8.63 -22.32
N LEU A 154 2.15 9.19 -21.12
CA LEU A 154 1.86 10.60 -20.85
C LEU A 154 2.97 11.55 -21.32
N LEU A 155 4.15 11.03 -21.64
CA LEU A 155 5.33 11.80 -22.07
C LEU A 155 5.46 11.84 -23.59
N PRO A 156 6.00 12.95 -24.14
CA PRO A 156 6.33 13.03 -25.57
C PRO A 156 7.31 11.91 -25.98
N PRO A 157 7.22 11.36 -27.21
CA PRO A 157 8.01 10.19 -27.64
C PRO A 157 9.52 10.31 -27.37
N ARG A 158 10.10 11.49 -27.64
CA ARG A 158 11.54 11.76 -27.44
C ARG A 158 11.98 11.77 -25.97
N ARG A 159 11.03 11.81 -25.00
CA ARG A 159 11.32 11.93 -23.57
C ARG A 159 10.70 10.80 -22.73
N ARG A 160 10.25 9.73 -23.38
CA ARG A 160 9.68 8.55 -22.69
C ARG A 160 10.66 7.90 -21.72
N TRP A 161 11.96 8.05 -21.94
CA TRP A 161 12.99 7.56 -21.03
C TRP A 161 12.87 8.14 -19.60
N LEU A 162 12.32 9.37 -19.44
CA LEU A 162 12.05 9.95 -18.12
C LEU A 162 11.11 9.08 -17.27
N ALA A 163 10.27 8.26 -17.91
CA ALA A 163 9.38 7.36 -17.19
C ALA A 163 10.13 6.28 -16.40
N MET A 164 11.39 5.96 -16.76
CA MET A 164 12.24 5.09 -15.95
C MET A 164 12.45 5.61 -14.53
N LEU A 165 12.35 6.91 -14.33
CA LEU A 165 12.53 7.55 -13.03
C LEU A 165 11.24 7.57 -12.18
N SER A 166 10.06 7.32 -12.79
CA SER A 166 8.78 7.53 -12.09
C SER A 166 8.59 6.65 -10.85
N PRO A 167 8.90 5.33 -10.85
CA PRO A 167 8.77 4.53 -9.63
C PRO A 167 9.80 4.92 -8.57
N ALA A 168 11.03 5.24 -8.98
CA ALA A 168 12.07 5.67 -8.06
C ALA A 168 11.77 7.04 -7.44
N ALA A 169 11.15 7.96 -8.20
CA ALA A 169 10.68 9.25 -7.67
C ALA A 169 9.53 9.07 -6.65
N ALA A 170 8.74 8.00 -6.78
CA ALA A 170 7.69 7.62 -5.83
C ALA A 170 8.19 6.63 -4.76
N PHE A 171 9.47 6.66 -4.37
CA PHE A 171 10.12 5.63 -3.54
C PHE A 171 9.37 5.29 -2.23
N PRO A 172 8.68 6.20 -1.51
CA PRO A 172 7.91 5.80 -0.33
C PRO A 172 6.74 4.88 -0.71
N ALA A 173 6.08 5.14 -1.85
CA ALA A 173 5.04 4.26 -2.35
C ALA A 173 5.63 2.93 -2.84
N LEU A 174 6.80 2.94 -3.48
CA LEU A 174 7.51 1.75 -3.93
C LEU A 174 7.82 0.80 -2.77
N TYR A 175 8.28 1.32 -1.62
CA TYR A 175 8.53 0.54 -0.41
C TYR A 175 7.29 -0.26 0.03
N TRP A 176 6.15 0.42 0.17
CA TRP A 176 4.92 -0.22 0.62
C TRP A 176 4.27 -1.09 -0.45
N LEU A 177 4.46 -0.75 -1.72
CA LEU A 177 3.96 -1.53 -2.84
C LEU A 177 4.67 -2.88 -2.94
N LEU A 178 6.00 -2.93 -2.76
CA LEU A 178 6.79 -4.16 -2.83
C LEU A 178 6.68 -5.05 -1.57
N ARG A 179 5.71 -4.81 -0.71
CA ARG A 179 5.35 -5.67 0.44
C ARG A 179 4.03 -6.37 0.14
N PRO A 180 4.03 -7.49 -0.59
CA PRO A 180 2.83 -8.09 -1.20
C PRO A 180 1.75 -8.50 -0.20
N TRP A 181 2.14 -8.77 1.04
CA TRP A 181 1.21 -9.16 2.12
C TRP A 181 0.68 -7.96 2.92
N MET A 182 1.17 -6.75 2.67
CA MET A 182 0.58 -5.54 3.25
C MET A 182 -0.76 -5.21 2.59
N ASN A 183 -1.75 -4.88 3.41
CA ASN A 183 -3.09 -4.49 2.95
C ASN A 183 -3.11 -3.25 2.03
N ILE A 184 -2.07 -2.43 2.04
CA ILE A 184 -1.92 -1.26 1.17
C ILE A 184 -1.34 -1.62 -0.21
N SER A 185 -0.58 -2.72 -0.33
CA SER A 185 0.08 -3.12 -1.57
C SER A 185 -0.91 -3.40 -2.72
N PRO A 186 -2.01 -4.15 -2.54
CA PRO A 186 -3.00 -4.36 -3.58
C PRO A 186 -3.67 -3.06 -4.03
N LEU A 187 -3.93 -2.11 -3.10
CA LEU A 187 -4.43 -0.77 -3.44
C LEU A 187 -3.46 -0.02 -4.35
N LEU A 188 -2.18 0.03 -3.99
CA LEU A 188 -1.16 0.72 -4.78
C LEU A 188 -0.97 0.07 -6.15
N THR A 189 -1.00 -1.26 -6.21
CA THR A 189 -0.99 -2.01 -7.47
C THR A 189 -2.17 -1.59 -8.35
N ALA A 190 -3.36 -1.51 -7.79
CA ALA A 190 -4.57 -1.09 -8.50
C ALA A 190 -4.45 0.36 -9.02
N ILE A 191 -3.95 1.29 -8.23
CA ILE A 191 -3.71 2.68 -8.65
C ILE A 191 -2.68 2.73 -9.80
N CYS A 192 -1.61 1.96 -9.73
CA CYS A 192 -0.60 1.88 -10.77
C CYS A 192 -1.19 1.41 -12.12
N TRP A 193 -1.98 0.34 -12.09
CA TRP A 193 -2.70 -0.15 -13.26
C TRP A 193 -3.75 0.84 -13.75
N ALA A 194 -4.44 1.53 -12.85
CA ALA A 194 -5.39 2.58 -13.23
C ALA A 194 -4.72 3.73 -13.98
N VAL A 195 -3.52 4.16 -13.55
CA VAL A 195 -2.72 5.17 -14.26
C VAL A 195 -2.36 4.70 -15.67
N PHE A 196 -1.92 3.45 -15.82
CA PHE A 196 -1.62 2.89 -17.13
C PHE A 196 -2.84 2.83 -18.04
N CYS A 197 -3.96 2.32 -17.55
CA CYS A 197 -5.20 2.21 -18.30
C CYS A 197 -5.76 3.59 -18.66
N TRP A 198 -5.73 4.54 -17.72
CA TRP A 198 -6.14 5.92 -17.96
C TRP A 198 -5.28 6.61 -19.03
N ALA A 199 -3.94 6.45 -18.96
CA ALA A 199 -3.03 6.96 -19.97
C ALA A 199 -3.29 6.33 -21.36
N SER A 200 -3.61 5.03 -21.39
CA SER A 200 -3.97 4.30 -22.60
C SER A 200 -5.29 4.79 -23.20
N TRP A 201 -6.29 5.07 -22.36
CA TRP A 201 -7.53 5.72 -22.81
C TRP A 201 -7.25 7.10 -23.41
N ARG A 202 -6.43 7.91 -22.76
CA ARG A 202 -6.04 9.24 -23.27
C ARG A 202 -5.34 9.20 -24.62
N GLU A 203 -4.53 8.17 -24.87
CA GLU A 203 -3.80 8.00 -26.13
C GLU A 203 -4.70 7.44 -27.24
N THR A 204 -5.61 6.50 -26.92
CA THR A 204 -6.37 5.73 -27.93
C THR A 204 -7.84 6.13 -28.06
N GLY A 205 -8.41 6.87 -27.10
CA GLY A 205 -9.83 7.19 -27.02
C GLY A 205 -10.75 5.99 -26.73
N ARG A 206 -10.22 4.77 -26.58
CA ARG A 206 -11.03 3.55 -26.40
C ARG A 206 -11.59 3.48 -24.97
N ARG A 207 -12.93 3.55 -24.82
CA ARG A 207 -13.62 3.50 -23.52
C ARG A 207 -13.33 2.26 -22.68
N GLY A 208 -12.98 1.14 -23.30
CA GLY A 208 -12.55 -0.07 -22.58
C GLY A 208 -11.37 0.17 -21.64
N TRP A 209 -10.42 1.03 -22.02
CA TRP A 209 -9.32 1.39 -21.13
C TRP A 209 -9.77 2.26 -19.94
N LEU A 210 -10.74 3.15 -20.13
CA LEU A 210 -11.33 3.92 -19.03
C LEU A 210 -12.08 3.00 -18.08
N ALA A 211 -12.87 2.06 -18.60
CA ALA A 211 -13.54 1.06 -17.78
C ALA A 211 -12.54 0.21 -16.97
N ALA A 212 -11.45 -0.25 -17.62
CA ALA A 212 -10.38 -0.97 -16.91
C ALA A 212 -9.71 -0.14 -15.81
N ALA A 213 -9.45 1.16 -16.05
CA ALA A 213 -8.91 2.06 -15.04
C ALA A 213 -9.83 2.17 -13.82
N LEU A 214 -11.13 2.37 -14.06
CA LEU A 214 -12.13 2.49 -12.99
C LEU A 214 -12.39 1.17 -12.27
N PHE A 215 -12.32 0.04 -12.98
CA PHE A 215 -12.38 -1.29 -12.36
C PHE A 215 -11.17 -1.53 -11.42
N CYS A 216 -9.97 -1.17 -11.84
CA CYS A 216 -8.78 -1.23 -10.97
C CYS A 216 -8.98 -0.38 -9.71
N LEU A 217 -9.49 0.86 -9.85
CA LEU A 217 -9.78 1.71 -8.69
C LEU A 217 -10.91 1.14 -7.81
N GLY A 218 -11.92 0.51 -8.41
CA GLY A 218 -12.98 -0.22 -7.71
C GLY A 218 -12.41 -1.35 -6.84
N TYR A 219 -11.50 -2.14 -7.39
CA TYR A 219 -10.78 -3.17 -6.62
C TYR A 219 -9.97 -2.55 -5.48
N GLY A 220 -9.20 -1.49 -5.76
CA GLY A 220 -8.46 -0.76 -4.73
C GLY A 220 -9.34 -0.22 -3.60
N ALA A 221 -10.51 0.33 -3.96
CA ALA A 221 -11.52 0.80 -3.01
C ALA A 221 -12.16 -0.35 -2.20
N ALA A 222 -12.34 -1.52 -2.79
CA ALA A 222 -12.82 -2.70 -2.08
C ALA A 222 -11.80 -3.24 -1.07
N VAL A 223 -10.50 -3.18 -1.41
CA VAL A 223 -9.40 -3.56 -0.50
C VAL A 223 -9.23 -2.56 0.64
N ARG A 224 -9.40 -1.27 0.36
CA ARG A 224 -9.23 -0.16 1.31
C ARG A 224 -10.39 0.83 1.18
N PRO A 225 -11.54 0.54 1.81
CA PRO A 225 -12.74 1.37 1.72
C PRO A 225 -12.54 2.82 2.18
N ASP A 226 -11.62 3.03 3.11
CA ASP A 226 -11.23 4.34 3.62
C ASP A 226 -10.57 5.26 2.58
N TYR A 227 -10.18 4.72 1.40
CA TYR A 227 -9.68 5.49 0.26
C TYR A 227 -10.73 5.66 -0.86
N ALA A 228 -11.83 4.93 -0.80
CA ALA A 228 -12.79 4.81 -1.90
C ALA A 228 -13.30 6.17 -2.41
N ALA A 229 -13.82 6.99 -1.51
CA ALA A 229 -14.40 8.30 -1.87
C ALA A 229 -13.38 9.19 -2.59
N TYR A 230 -12.15 9.25 -2.10
CA TYR A 230 -11.08 10.05 -2.70
C TYR A 230 -10.67 9.53 -4.06
N LEU A 231 -10.49 8.21 -4.20
CA LEU A 231 -10.07 7.61 -5.47
C LEU A 231 -11.10 7.82 -6.57
N PHE A 232 -12.39 7.62 -6.27
CA PHE A 232 -13.45 7.81 -7.25
C PHE A 232 -13.64 9.29 -7.61
N LEU A 233 -13.55 10.19 -6.63
CA LEU A 233 -13.64 11.62 -6.88
C LEU A 233 -12.47 12.13 -7.72
N LEU A 234 -11.24 11.71 -7.41
CA LEU A 234 -10.06 12.04 -8.22
C LEU A 234 -10.19 11.49 -9.65
N ALA A 235 -10.62 10.22 -9.80
CA ALA A 235 -10.82 9.61 -11.10
C ALA A 235 -11.88 10.36 -11.92
N LEU A 236 -12.98 10.77 -11.29
CA LEU A 236 -14.03 11.56 -11.91
C LEU A 236 -13.47 12.90 -12.40
N LEU A 237 -12.80 13.65 -11.53
CA LEU A 237 -12.27 14.99 -11.86
C LEU A 237 -11.20 14.94 -12.96
N PHE A 238 -10.25 14.00 -12.87
CA PHE A 238 -9.22 13.83 -13.90
C PHE A 238 -9.81 13.41 -15.25
N SER A 239 -10.81 12.51 -15.24
CA SER A 239 -11.44 12.04 -16.47
C SER A 239 -12.31 13.15 -17.11
N LEU A 240 -13.07 13.90 -16.33
CA LEU A 240 -13.83 15.05 -16.83
C LEU A 240 -12.94 16.19 -17.35
N ALA A 241 -11.82 16.46 -16.67
CA ALA A 241 -10.83 17.42 -17.16
C ALA A 241 -10.17 16.99 -18.48
N ALA A 242 -10.08 15.68 -18.69
CA ALA A 242 -9.51 15.09 -19.88
C ALA A 242 -10.49 15.04 -21.06
N SER A 243 -11.76 14.76 -20.82
CA SER A 243 -12.80 14.57 -21.85
C SER A 243 -14.17 14.99 -21.34
N PRO A 244 -14.44 16.30 -21.24
CA PRO A 244 -15.70 16.80 -20.67
C PRO A 244 -16.94 16.38 -21.48
N GLY A 245 -16.81 16.14 -22.77
CA GLY A 245 -17.92 15.66 -23.63
C GLY A 245 -18.41 14.26 -23.31
N GLU A 246 -17.61 13.44 -22.60
CA GLU A 246 -17.95 12.07 -22.25
C GLU A 246 -18.52 11.94 -20.80
N TRP A 247 -18.97 13.01 -20.20
CA TRP A 247 -19.34 13.05 -18.78
C TRP A 247 -20.34 11.96 -18.35
N LYS A 248 -21.34 11.65 -19.21
CA LYS A 248 -22.34 10.60 -18.91
C LYS A 248 -21.71 9.22 -18.79
N ALA A 249 -20.82 8.87 -19.73
CA ALA A 249 -20.12 7.60 -19.72
C ALA A 249 -19.15 7.50 -18.53
N ILE A 250 -18.41 8.59 -18.26
CA ILE A 250 -17.48 8.68 -17.13
C ILE A 250 -18.26 8.49 -15.81
N LEU A 251 -19.33 9.23 -15.61
CA LEU A 251 -20.16 9.12 -14.39
C LEU A 251 -20.76 7.73 -14.23
N GLY A 252 -21.31 7.15 -15.31
CA GLY A 252 -21.86 5.80 -15.29
C GLY A 252 -20.82 4.74 -14.91
N LEU A 253 -19.60 4.81 -15.45
CA LEU A 253 -18.52 3.88 -15.13
C LEU A 253 -18.01 4.07 -13.69
N VAL A 254 -17.90 5.31 -13.20
CA VAL A 254 -17.52 5.59 -11.81
C VAL A 254 -18.56 5.02 -10.86
N ALA A 255 -19.85 5.27 -11.14
CA ALA A 255 -20.96 4.73 -10.33
C ALA A 255 -20.95 3.18 -10.33
N ALA A 256 -20.82 2.55 -11.49
CA ALA A 256 -20.79 1.09 -11.60
C ALA A 256 -19.62 0.48 -10.80
N SER A 257 -18.42 1.04 -10.93
CA SER A 257 -17.24 0.59 -10.16
C SER A 257 -17.41 0.81 -8.66
N GLY A 258 -18.00 1.93 -8.25
CA GLY A 258 -18.30 2.23 -6.86
C GLY A 258 -19.31 1.27 -6.25
N VAL A 259 -20.41 0.97 -6.98
CA VAL A 259 -21.42 -0.01 -6.57
C VAL A 259 -20.79 -1.40 -6.43
N LEU A 260 -19.97 -1.83 -7.37
CA LEU A 260 -19.29 -3.12 -7.30
C LEU A 260 -18.38 -3.23 -6.07
N ALA A 261 -17.55 -2.20 -5.82
CA ALA A 261 -16.67 -2.15 -4.66
C ALA A 261 -17.46 -2.18 -3.33
N LEU A 262 -18.53 -1.41 -3.24
CA LEU A 262 -19.40 -1.36 -2.07
C LEU A 262 -20.07 -2.71 -1.84
N SER A 263 -20.67 -3.30 -2.88
CA SER A 263 -21.35 -4.60 -2.80
C SER A 263 -20.40 -5.71 -2.32
N ALA A 264 -19.17 -5.74 -2.81
CA ALA A 264 -18.16 -6.70 -2.37
C ALA A 264 -17.86 -6.56 -0.86
N ASN A 265 -17.69 -5.33 -0.37
CA ASN A 265 -17.47 -5.08 1.05
C ASN A 265 -18.68 -5.44 1.91
N LEU A 266 -19.88 -5.04 1.52
CA LEU A 266 -21.12 -5.34 2.26
C LEU A 266 -21.35 -6.85 2.38
N LEU A 267 -21.16 -7.58 1.27
CA LEU A 267 -21.30 -9.03 1.25
C LEU A 267 -20.29 -9.72 2.16
N LEU A 268 -19.00 -9.36 2.03
CA LEU A 268 -17.96 -9.99 2.80
C LEU A 268 -18.00 -9.60 4.28
N ASN A 269 -18.38 -8.36 4.62
CA ASN A 269 -18.61 -7.97 6.01
C ASN A 269 -19.74 -8.80 6.62
N ARG A 270 -20.85 -9.00 5.89
CA ARG A 270 -21.94 -9.85 6.37
C ARG A 270 -21.50 -11.30 6.63
N VAL A 271 -20.66 -11.85 5.76
CA VAL A 271 -20.10 -13.20 5.94
C VAL A 271 -19.22 -13.28 7.18
N ILE A 272 -18.40 -12.25 7.44
CA ILE A 272 -17.41 -12.26 8.52
C ILE A 272 -18.00 -11.85 9.86
N THR A 273 -18.76 -10.75 9.90
CA THR A 273 -19.24 -10.14 11.15
C THR A 273 -20.71 -10.43 11.44
N GLY A 274 -21.44 -11.02 10.49
CA GLY A 274 -22.90 -11.12 10.54
C GLY A 274 -23.63 -9.81 10.18
N HIS A 275 -22.90 -8.68 10.03
CA HIS A 275 -23.45 -7.36 9.76
C HIS A 275 -22.86 -6.77 8.48
N ALA A 276 -23.69 -6.46 7.48
CA ALA A 276 -23.21 -5.91 6.21
C ALA A 276 -22.52 -4.53 6.38
N LEU A 277 -23.03 -3.67 7.25
CA LEU A 277 -22.55 -2.29 7.44
C LEU A 277 -21.45 -2.14 8.50
N LYS A 278 -21.20 -3.17 9.33
CA LYS A 278 -20.17 -3.13 10.37
C LYS A 278 -18.97 -3.97 9.95
N ALA A 279 -17.87 -3.29 9.64
CA ALA A 279 -16.59 -3.97 9.42
C ALA A 279 -15.98 -4.42 10.76
N ALA A 280 -15.21 -5.51 10.75
CA ALA A 280 -14.50 -6.00 11.92
C ALA A 280 -13.56 -4.93 12.53
N TYR A 281 -12.95 -4.10 11.69
CA TYR A 281 -12.13 -2.95 12.11
C TYR A 281 -12.90 -1.93 12.96
N GLN A 282 -14.12 -1.59 12.55
CA GLN A 282 -14.98 -0.67 13.31
C GLN A 282 -15.41 -1.26 14.65
N MET A 283 -15.71 -2.56 14.67
CA MET A 283 -16.04 -3.27 15.92
C MET A 283 -14.85 -3.31 16.89
N SER A 284 -13.63 -3.43 16.38
CA SER A 284 -12.40 -3.37 17.19
C SER A 284 -12.19 -1.96 17.76
N ILE A 285 -12.40 -0.91 16.98
CA ILE A 285 -12.31 0.48 17.45
C ILE A 285 -13.37 0.76 18.54
N ASP A 286 -14.61 0.37 18.29
CA ASP A 286 -15.72 0.56 19.24
C ASP A 286 -15.44 -0.12 20.59
N ARG A 287 -14.75 -1.28 20.59
CA ARG A 287 -14.31 -1.94 21.82
C ARG A 287 -13.16 -1.24 22.51
N THR A 288 -12.19 -0.76 21.77
CA THR A 288 -10.96 -0.17 22.33
C THR A 288 -11.20 1.22 22.90
N PHE A 289 -12.02 2.03 22.24
CA PHE A 289 -12.25 3.44 22.58
C PHE A 289 -13.64 3.74 23.15
N GLY A 290 -14.48 2.71 23.28
CA GLY A 290 -15.91 2.85 23.60
C GLY A 290 -16.70 3.27 22.35
N ALA A 291 -17.96 2.83 22.27
CA ALA A 291 -18.89 3.36 21.26
C ALA A 291 -19.04 4.86 21.51
N GLU A 292 -18.72 5.72 20.51
CA GLU A 292 -18.99 7.16 20.63
C GLU A 292 -20.48 7.35 21.02
N PRO A 293 -20.77 8.25 21.96
CA PRO A 293 -22.15 8.49 22.37
C PRO A 293 -23.00 8.84 21.16
N GLU A 294 -24.21 8.32 21.13
CA GLU A 294 -25.19 8.33 20.02
C GLU A 294 -25.65 9.72 19.53
N HIS A 295 -24.94 10.78 19.80
CA HIS A 295 -25.25 12.15 19.36
C HIS A 295 -24.86 12.43 17.90
N THR A 296 -24.36 11.43 17.16
CA THR A 296 -24.09 11.57 15.74
C THR A 296 -25.33 11.17 14.93
N ILE A 297 -25.72 12.04 14.01
CA ILE A 297 -26.78 11.78 13.02
C ILE A 297 -26.53 10.42 12.40
N PRO A 298 -27.51 9.48 12.40
CA PRO A 298 -27.35 8.17 11.80
C PRO A 298 -26.83 8.28 10.36
N GLY A 299 -25.74 7.57 10.05
CA GLY A 299 -25.04 7.65 8.76
C GLY A 299 -23.94 8.71 8.67
N LEU A 300 -23.95 9.75 9.49
CA LEU A 300 -22.87 10.76 9.48
C LEU A 300 -21.57 10.18 10.09
N GLY A 301 -21.67 9.33 11.09
CA GLY A 301 -20.54 8.59 11.66
C GLY A 301 -19.83 7.69 10.65
N MET A 302 -20.61 6.98 9.81
CA MET A 302 -20.06 6.16 8.72
C MET A 302 -19.39 7.04 7.65
N LEU A 303 -20.02 8.15 7.26
CA LEU A 303 -19.44 9.09 6.31
C LEU A 303 -18.16 9.75 6.87
N ARG A 304 -18.18 10.14 8.14
CA ARG A 304 -16.99 10.67 8.85
C ARG A 304 -15.87 9.64 8.89
N SER A 305 -16.14 8.39 9.24
CA SER A 305 -15.14 7.33 9.28
C SER A 305 -14.57 6.98 7.90
N LEU A 306 -15.34 7.16 6.83
CA LEU A 306 -14.88 6.99 5.45
C LEU A 306 -14.03 8.17 4.94
N LEU A 307 -14.47 9.41 5.22
CA LEU A 307 -13.79 10.61 4.73
C LEU A 307 -12.66 11.07 5.66
N LEU A 308 -12.84 10.91 6.95
CA LEU A 308 -11.95 11.39 8.00
C LEU A 308 -11.69 10.28 9.04
N PRO A 309 -11.15 9.12 8.64
CA PRO A 309 -10.99 7.98 9.56
C PRO A 309 -10.09 8.29 10.76
N MET A 310 -9.26 9.32 10.66
CA MET A 310 -8.39 9.80 11.74
C MET A 310 -8.82 11.17 12.28
N GLY A 311 -10.00 11.68 11.87
CA GLY A 311 -10.47 13.02 12.23
C GLY A 311 -9.78 14.16 11.47
N ILE A 312 -10.01 15.38 11.92
CA ILE A 312 -9.34 16.60 11.39
C ILE A 312 -8.16 16.91 12.31
N PRO A 313 -6.92 16.93 11.80
CA PRO A 313 -5.76 17.25 12.63
C PRO A 313 -5.85 18.69 13.13
N SER A 314 -5.44 18.93 14.36
CA SER A 314 -5.19 20.30 14.83
C SER A 314 -4.08 20.93 14.00
N TRP A 315 -4.06 22.26 13.91
CA TRP A 315 -3.00 22.98 13.18
C TRP A 315 -1.59 22.60 13.67
N ALA A 316 -1.41 22.41 14.95
CA ALA A 316 -0.13 22.03 15.55
C ALA A 316 0.31 20.64 15.06
N ILE A 317 -0.58 19.63 15.11
CA ILE A 317 -0.31 18.27 14.64
C ILE A 317 -0.08 18.26 13.12
N GLY A 318 -0.94 18.92 12.36
CA GLY A 318 -0.82 19.00 10.90
C GLY A 318 0.47 19.67 10.43
N SER A 319 0.90 20.77 11.07
CA SER A 319 2.14 21.48 10.73
C SER A 319 3.39 20.68 11.11
N GLU A 320 3.37 19.99 12.24
CA GLU A 320 4.47 19.12 12.66
C GLU A 320 4.58 17.88 11.76
N ALA A 321 3.47 17.23 11.43
CA ALA A 321 3.43 16.13 10.50
C ALA A 321 3.89 16.56 9.10
N PHE A 322 3.46 17.74 8.62
CA PHE A 322 3.95 18.31 7.37
C PHE A 322 5.46 18.52 7.40
N ARG A 323 6.01 19.11 8.46
CA ARG A 323 7.45 19.29 8.63
C ARG A 323 8.18 17.95 8.66
N LYS A 324 7.71 16.99 9.45
CA LYS A 324 8.33 15.66 9.60
C LYS A 324 8.29 14.84 8.31
N TYR A 325 7.17 14.82 7.61
CA TYR A 325 6.95 13.87 6.51
C TYR A 325 7.06 14.49 5.12
N TRP A 326 6.95 15.80 4.99
CA TRP A 326 7.02 16.50 3.71
C TRP A 326 8.32 17.27 3.50
N LEU A 327 8.86 17.88 4.54
CA LEU A 327 10.08 18.68 4.42
C LEU A 327 11.35 17.89 4.73
N THR A 328 11.34 16.97 5.68
CA THR A 328 12.54 16.23 6.10
C THR A 328 12.77 14.95 5.31
N MET A 329 11.75 14.32 4.75
CA MET A 329 11.93 13.22 3.80
C MET A 329 12.32 13.81 2.44
N GLY A 330 13.61 13.91 2.17
CA GLY A 330 14.22 14.63 1.04
C GLY A 330 13.51 14.56 -0.32
N PRO A 331 13.08 13.38 -0.83
CA PRO A 331 12.33 13.29 -2.08
C PRO A 331 10.95 13.92 -2.04
N ILE A 332 10.37 14.18 -0.87
CA ILE A 332 9.09 14.85 -0.74
C ILE A 332 9.21 16.35 -1.04
N ALA A 333 10.35 16.97 -0.79
CA ALA A 333 10.63 18.31 -1.29
C ALA A 333 10.49 18.38 -2.82
N LEU A 334 10.84 17.30 -3.55
CA LEU A 334 10.55 17.16 -4.98
C LEU A 334 9.07 17.11 -5.30
N LEU A 335 8.28 16.43 -4.49
CA LEU A 335 6.84 16.36 -4.71
C LEU A 335 6.22 17.75 -4.55
N LEU A 336 6.71 18.56 -3.60
CA LEU A 336 6.29 19.97 -3.44
C LEU A 336 6.74 20.82 -4.63
N LEU A 337 8.00 20.70 -5.06
CA LEU A 337 8.50 21.36 -6.27
C LEU A 337 7.73 20.91 -7.51
N GLY A 338 7.35 19.62 -7.56
CA GLY A 338 6.50 19.06 -8.59
C GLY A 338 5.10 19.67 -8.61
N GLN A 339 4.52 20.01 -7.46
CA GLN A 339 3.25 20.74 -7.42
C GLN A 339 3.40 22.17 -8.00
N VAL A 340 4.50 22.86 -7.73
CA VAL A 340 4.81 24.16 -8.35
C VAL A 340 4.96 24.01 -9.88
N ALA A 341 5.55 22.92 -10.36
CA ALA A 341 5.65 22.62 -11.79
C ALA A 341 4.29 22.34 -12.46
N LEU A 342 3.22 22.03 -11.70
CA LEU A 342 1.86 21.93 -12.23
C LEU A 342 1.31 23.26 -12.70
N VAL A 343 1.69 24.37 -12.07
CA VAL A 343 1.14 25.71 -12.38
C VAL A 343 1.27 26.03 -13.87
N PRO A 344 2.46 25.99 -14.51
CA PRO A 344 2.58 26.26 -15.94
C PRO A 344 1.88 25.22 -16.83
N LEU A 345 1.71 23.98 -16.36
CA LEU A 345 0.93 22.97 -17.08
C LEU A 345 -0.56 23.26 -17.04
N LEU A 346 -1.07 23.75 -15.90
CA LEU A 346 -2.47 24.14 -15.71
C LEU A 346 -2.82 25.40 -16.50
N LEU A 347 -1.93 26.39 -16.53
CA LEU A 347 -2.17 27.66 -17.24
C LEU A 347 -2.42 27.49 -18.75
N LYS A 348 -1.91 26.40 -19.36
CA LYS A 348 -2.13 26.07 -20.77
C LYS A 348 -3.46 25.37 -21.06
N ARG A 349 -4.25 25.05 -20.04
CA ARG A 349 -5.53 24.33 -20.18
C ARG A 349 -6.73 25.28 -20.27
N SER A 350 -7.85 24.79 -20.77
CA SER A 350 -9.12 25.51 -20.73
C SER A 350 -9.50 25.88 -19.30
N ARG A 351 -10.32 26.92 -19.13
CA ARG A 351 -10.79 27.37 -17.80
C ARG A 351 -11.46 26.23 -17.03
N GLN A 352 -12.31 25.44 -17.70
CA GLN A 352 -12.99 24.29 -17.11
C GLN A 352 -12.00 23.22 -16.64
N ALA A 353 -11.02 22.83 -17.48
CA ALA A 353 -10.00 21.86 -17.10
C ALA A 353 -9.14 22.35 -15.92
N ARG A 354 -8.83 23.65 -15.85
CA ARG A 354 -8.11 24.25 -14.71
C ARG A 354 -8.89 24.12 -13.41
N LEU A 355 -10.20 24.40 -13.43
CA LEU A 355 -11.04 24.29 -12.24
C LEU A 355 -11.13 22.84 -11.75
N LEU A 356 -11.36 21.88 -12.66
CA LEU A 356 -11.42 20.45 -12.30
C LEU A 356 -10.10 19.92 -11.75
N LEU A 357 -8.97 20.27 -12.36
CA LEU A 357 -7.65 19.89 -11.88
C LEU A 357 -7.28 20.59 -10.57
N GLY A 358 -7.68 21.86 -10.39
CA GLY A 358 -7.54 22.57 -9.13
C GLY A 358 -8.32 21.88 -8.00
N ALA A 359 -9.56 21.49 -8.27
CA ALA A 359 -10.37 20.71 -7.33
C ALA A 359 -9.73 19.36 -6.99
N ALA A 360 -9.18 18.66 -7.98
CA ALA A 360 -8.46 17.39 -7.75
C ALA A 360 -7.22 17.58 -6.84
N ILE A 361 -6.45 18.64 -7.05
CA ILE A 361 -5.31 18.99 -6.20
C ILE A 361 -5.77 19.32 -4.78
N ALA A 362 -6.84 20.11 -4.62
CA ALA A 362 -7.39 20.43 -3.31
C ALA A 362 -7.86 19.19 -2.56
N ILE A 363 -8.52 18.23 -3.24
CA ILE A 363 -8.95 16.95 -2.68
C ILE A 363 -7.74 16.10 -2.26
N LEU A 364 -6.70 16.06 -3.09
CA LEU A 364 -5.47 15.32 -2.78
C LEU A 364 -4.76 15.94 -1.56
N ALA A 365 -4.71 17.27 -1.46
CA ALA A 365 -4.17 17.97 -0.31
C ALA A 365 -5.01 17.73 0.96
N PHE A 366 -6.33 17.80 0.85
CA PHE A 366 -7.24 17.50 1.96
C PHE A 366 -7.09 16.05 2.43
N PHE A 367 -7.02 15.11 1.50
CA PHE A 367 -6.73 13.70 1.82
C PHE A 367 -5.41 13.57 2.57
N ALA A 368 -4.33 14.19 2.08
CA ALA A 368 -3.03 14.18 2.73
C ALA A 368 -3.11 14.74 4.15
N LEU A 369 -3.77 15.88 4.34
CA LEU A 369 -3.96 16.51 5.66
C LEU A 369 -4.76 15.61 6.61
N SER A 370 -5.84 14.98 6.13
CA SER A 370 -6.68 14.08 6.94
C SER A 370 -5.95 12.83 7.44
N ARG A 371 -4.78 12.51 6.90
CA ARG A 371 -3.94 11.36 7.30
C ARG A 371 -2.74 11.73 8.15
N MET A 372 -2.54 13.02 8.46
CA MET A 372 -1.41 13.52 9.24
C MET A 372 -1.73 13.60 10.73
N HIS A 373 -2.10 12.46 11.35
CA HIS A 373 -2.31 12.37 12.79
C HIS A 373 -1.15 11.65 13.46
N ASP A 374 -0.53 12.30 14.45
CA ASP A 374 0.60 11.76 15.22
C ASP A 374 0.13 10.95 16.45
N ASP A 375 -1.00 11.33 17.05
CA ASP A 375 -1.47 10.81 18.34
C ASP A 375 -1.89 9.32 18.30
N LEU A 376 -2.30 8.81 17.12
CA LEU A 376 -2.69 7.40 16.96
C LEU A 376 -1.50 6.43 16.98
N PHE A 377 -0.26 6.93 16.92
CA PHE A 377 0.92 6.10 16.71
C PHE A 377 1.99 6.21 17.81
N GLY A 378 1.65 6.84 18.93
CA GLY A 378 2.46 6.80 20.16
C GLY A 378 3.86 7.39 20.04
N GLY A 379 3.96 8.69 19.90
CA GLY A 379 5.06 9.56 20.40
C GLY A 379 6.53 9.31 20.05
N ALA A 380 6.93 8.12 19.64
CA ALA A 380 8.34 7.75 19.38
C ALA A 380 8.63 7.58 17.89
N MET A 381 8.31 8.60 17.10
CA MET A 381 8.58 8.55 15.67
C MET A 381 10.00 8.99 15.36
N HIS A 382 10.78 8.09 14.79
CA HIS A 382 12.05 8.46 14.17
C HIS A 382 11.80 9.28 12.92
N TYR A 383 12.35 10.49 12.87
CA TYR A 383 12.23 11.40 11.74
C TYR A 383 12.71 10.73 10.45
N GLY A 384 11.93 10.90 9.39
CA GLY A 384 12.37 10.56 8.04
C GLY A 384 12.32 9.09 7.64
N SER A 385 11.74 8.21 8.45
CA SER A 385 11.66 6.79 8.10
C SER A 385 10.42 6.43 7.29
N VAL A 386 10.64 5.70 6.17
CA VAL A 386 9.60 5.27 5.23
C VAL A 386 8.66 4.22 5.84
N HIS A 387 9.12 3.51 6.88
CA HIS A 387 8.37 2.38 7.47
C HIS A 387 7.28 2.81 8.46
N HIS A 388 7.18 4.10 8.78
CA HIS A 388 6.13 4.61 9.64
C HIS A 388 4.74 4.48 9.04
N SER A 389 3.73 4.41 9.90
CA SER A 389 2.34 4.31 9.48
C SER A 389 1.88 5.52 8.67
N VAL A 390 2.32 6.75 9.02
CA VAL A 390 1.92 7.96 8.30
C VAL A 390 2.37 7.95 6.83
N PRO A 391 3.65 7.71 6.47
CA PRO A 391 4.03 7.53 5.06
C PRO A 391 3.22 6.45 4.36
N ARG A 392 2.88 5.34 5.02
CA ARG A 392 2.03 4.28 4.46
C ARG A 392 0.68 4.83 4.01
N TYR A 393 0.03 5.63 4.83
CA TYR A 393 -1.26 6.23 4.49
C TYR A 393 -1.18 7.29 3.40
N LEU A 394 -0.02 7.94 3.23
CA LEU A 394 0.23 8.94 2.19
C LEU A 394 0.72 8.35 0.86
N THR A 395 0.93 7.05 0.77
CA THR A 395 1.51 6.41 -0.42
C THR A 395 0.77 6.69 -1.74
N PRO A 396 -0.57 6.75 -1.81
CA PRO A 396 -1.26 7.15 -3.04
C PRO A 396 -0.91 8.58 -3.46
N VAL A 397 -0.72 9.48 -2.48
CA VAL A 397 -0.32 10.88 -2.75
C VAL A 397 1.09 10.92 -3.33
N TYR A 398 2.03 10.20 -2.73
CA TYR A 398 3.41 10.11 -3.22
C TYR A 398 3.48 9.58 -4.64
N LEU A 399 2.70 8.53 -4.93
CA LEU A 399 2.65 7.92 -6.24
C LEU A 399 2.14 8.94 -7.30
N LEU A 400 1.00 9.57 -7.05
CA LEU A 400 0.40 10.52 -7.98
C LEU A 400 1.21 11.83 -8.10
N ALA A 401 1.77 12.33 -7.00
CA ALA A 401 2.55 13.56 -6.98
C ALA A 401 3.93 13.41 -7.64
N SER A 402 4.42 12.20 -7.89
CA SER A 402 5.66 11.98 -8.65
C SER A 402 5.52 12.27 -10.15
N LEU A 403 4.28 12.29 -10.69
CA LEU A 403 4.01 12.50 -12.12
C LEU A 403 4.26 13.93 -12.61
N PRO A 404 3.79 15.01 -11.91
CA PRO A 404 3.91 16.37 -12.40
C PRO A 404 5.32 16.83 -12.75
N PRO A 405 6.36 16.58 -11.95
CA PRO A 405 7.74 16.96 -12.30
C PRO A 405 8.19 16.34 -13.62
N LEU A 406 7.90 15.08 -13.82
CA LEU A 406 8.27 14.35 -15.04
C LEU A 406 7.51 14.85 -16.25
N LEU A 407 6.20 15.16 -16.11
CA LEU A 407 5.38 15.73 -17.17
C LEU A 407 5.85 17.15 -17.52
N PHE A 408 6.22 17.96 -16.54
CA PHE A 408 6.80 19.28 -16.76
C PHE A 408 8.11 19.19 -17.54
N LEU A 409 9.05 18.35 -17.07
CA LEU A 409 10.31 18.12 -17.77
C LEU A 409 10.10 17.57 -19.18
N GLY A 410 9.09 16.72 -19.35
CA GLY A 410 8.68 16.18 -20.64
C GLY A 410 8.24 17.26 -21.64
N GLN A 411 7.62 18.32 -21.18
CA GLN A 411 7.09 19.41 -22.00
C GLN A 411 7.99 20.65 -22.07
N CYS A 412 9.02 20.72 -21.21
CA CYS A 412 9.91 21.87 -21.14
C CYS A 412 10.76 22.00 -22.41
N LYS A 413 10.70 23.17 -23.07
CA LYS A 413 11.49 23.47 -24.26
C LYS A 413 12.94 23.92 -23.93
N ASN A 414 13.13 24.48 -22.75
CA ASN A 414 14.45 24.92 -22.32
C ASN A 414 15.35 23.72 -21.99
N ARG A 415 16.44 23.57 -22.72
CA ARG A 415 17.39 22.46 -22.59
C ARG A 415 18.06 22.43 -21.21
N LEU A 416 18.46 23.61 -20.69
CA LEU A 416 19.12 23.71 -19.38
C LEU A 416 18.20 23.30 -18.24
N LEU A 417 16.94 23.77 -18.25
CA LEU A 417 15.93 23.35 -17.26
C LEU A 417 15.63 21.86 -17.37
N THR A 418 15.61 21.30 -18.57
CA THR A 418 15.38 19.85 -18.75
C THR A 418 16.54 19.03 -18.20
N ILE A 419 17.78 19.44 -18.46
CA ILE A 419 18.96 18.73 -17.95
C ILE A 419 19.06 18.89 -16.43
N GLY A 420 19.02 20.14 -15.94
CA GLY A 420 19.11 20.43 -14.50
C GLY A 420 18.00 19.77 -13.67
N GLY A 421 16.75 19.88 -14.14
CA GLY A 421 15.61 19.19 -13.52
C GLY A 421 15.71 17.68 -13.62
N GLY A 422 16.20 17.14 -14.74
CA GLY A 422 16.45 15.70 -14.89
C GLY A 422 17.51 15.21 -13.91
N VAL A 423 18.63 15.90 -13.78
CA VAL A 423 19.69 15.58 -12.80
C VAL A 423 19.14 15.61 -11.38
N LEU A 424 18.35 16.63 -11.04
CA LEU A 424 17.72 16.73 -9.72
C LEU A 424 16.79 15.54 -9.45
N VAL A 425 15.90 15.18 -10.39
CA VAL A 425 15.02 14.01 -10.26
C VAL A 425 15.83 12.72 -10.12
N VAL A 426 16.90 12.55 -10.90
CA VAL A 426 17.78 11.37 -10.79
C VAL A 426 18.46 11.33 -9.42
N ALA A 427 19.03 12.43 -8.95
CA ALA A 427 19.72 12.48 -7.66
C ALA A 427 18.78 12.12 -6.49
N LEU A 428 17.54 12.61 -6.54
CA LEU A 428 16.56 12.37 -5.50
C LEU A 428 15.93 10.98 -5.60
N ALA A 429 15.72 10.47 -6.80
CA ALA A 429 15.32 9.07 -7.01
C ALA A 429 16.42 8.11 -6.51
N ALA A 430 17.70 8.40 -6.80
CA ALA A 430 18.83 7.62 -6.33
C ALA A 430 18.95 7.67 -4.79
N GLY A 431 18.80 8.87 -4.19
CA GLY A 431 18.79 9.04 -2.74
C GLY A 431 17.64 8.27 -2.07
N GLY A 432 16.43 8.32 -2.64
CA GLY A 432 15.28 7.54 -2.18
C GLY A 432 15.50 6.03 -2.31
N CYS A 433 16.01 5.56 -3.43
CA CYS A 433 16.38 4.15 -3.60
C CYS A 433 17.47 3.73 -2.60
N ALA A 434 18.46 4.58 -2.34
CA ALA A 434 19.49 4.29 -1.33
C ALA A 434 18.87 4.12 0.08
N GLN A 435 17.86 4.92 0.44
CA GLN A 435 17.13 4.75 1.69
C GLN A 435 16.40 3.40 1.73
N LEU A 436 15.74 2.99 0.64
CA LEU A 436 15.04 1.70 0.57
C LEU A 436 15.95 0.50 0.84
N TRP A 437 17.24 0.62 0.52
CA TRP A 437 18.22 -0.47 0.67
C TRP A 437 19.10 -0.37 1.91
N ARG A 438 19.30 0.82 2.48
CA ARG A 438 20.33 1.08 3.51
C ARG A 438 19.78 1.55 4.85
N GLU A 439 18.51 1.93 4.96
CA GLU A 439 18.00 2.42 6.24
C GLU A 439 18.02 1.31 7.30
N PRO A 440 18.64 1.52 8.48
CA PRO A 440 18.98 0.44 9.42
C PRO A 440 17.81 -0.38 9.94
N ASN A 441 16.60 0.22 10.05
CA ASN A 441 15.45 -0.42 10.69
C ASN A 441 14.25 -0.63 9.76
N SER A 442 14.41 -0.36 8.46
CA SER A 442 13.27 -0.34 7.54
C SER A 442 13.60 -0.68 6.08
N SER A 443 14.88 -0.84 5.74
CA SER A 443 15.28 -1.18 4.37
C SER A 443 14.87 -2.60 3.97
N PHE A 444 14.89 -2.89 2.67
CA PHE A 444 14.72 -4.25 2.17
C PHE A 444 15.81 -5.19 2.70
N THR A 445 17.04 -4.69 2.87
CA THR A 445 18.13 -5.46 3.51
C THR A 445 17.77 -5.83 4.95
N PHE A 446 17.27 -4.87 5.74
CA PHE A 446 16.80 -5.15 7.09
C PHE A 446 15.64 -6.16 7.10
N LEU A 447 14.67 -6.03 6.19
CA LEU A 447 13.54 -6.97 6.09
C LEU A 447 14.03 -8.38 5.79
N HIS A 448 14.96 -8.53 4.85
CA HIS A 448 15.57 -9.82 4.49
C HIS A 448 16.28 -10.46 5.68
N ASP A 449 17.17 -9.72 6.34
CA ASP A 449 17.93 -10.21 7.51
C ASP A 449 16.99 -10.56 8.67
N PHE A 450 15.94 -9.77 8.88
CA PHE A 450 14.92 -10.05 9.89
C PHE A 450 14.19 -11.37 9.59
N VAL A 451 13.75 -11.58 8.34
CA VAL A 451 13.07 -12.81 7.93
C VAL A 451 13.98 -14.02 8.17
N LEU A 452 15.23 -13.97 7.74
CA LEU A 452 16.19 -15.07 7.94
C LEU A 452 16.42 -15.36 9.42
N LYS A 453 16.75 -14.34 10.21
CA LYS A 453 17.04 -14.49 11.64
C LYS A 453 15.83 -15.02 12.42
N LYS A 454 14.65 -14.46 12.15
CA LYS A 454 13.42 -14.85 12.88
C LYS A 454 12.90 -16.22 12.42
N SER A 455 13.13 -16.62 11.20
CA SER A 455 12.80 -17.99 10.75
C SER A 455 13.61 -19.03 11.52
N ALA A 456 14.93 -18.83 11.68
CA ALA A 456 15.77 -19.73 12.48
C ALA A 456 15.36 -19.76 13.97
N GLU A 457 15.00 -18.59 14.54
CA GLU A 457 14.51 -18.48 15.91
C GLU A 457 13.15 -19.19 16.08
N LEU A 458 12.24 -19.03 15.12
CA LEU A 458 10.93 -19.69 15.11
C LEU A 458 11.05 -21.21 15.17
N GLU A 459 11.87 -21.81 14.32
CA GLU A 459 12.07 -23.27 14.33
C GLU A 459 12.59 -23.75 15.68
N ARG A 460 13.56 -23.06 16.28
CA ARG A 460 14.11 -23.39 17.59
C ARG A 460 13.07 -23.30 18.72
N ILE A 461 12.16 -22.33 18.68
CA ILE A 461 11.12 -22.14 19.69
C ILE A 461 9.99 -23.13 19.48
N ALA A 462 9.53 -23.31 18.25
CA ALA A 462 8.43 -24.22 17.92
C ALA A 462 8.71 -25.66 18.33
N GLN A 463 9.97 -26.13 18.25
CA GLN A 463 10.37 -27.47 18.70
C GLN A 463 10.19 -27.70 20.21
N LYS A 464 10.09 -26.63 21.02
CA LYS A 464 9.94 -26.68 22.48
C LYS A 464 8.50 -26.54 22.95
N ILE A 465 7.57 -26.30 22.05
CA ILE A 465 6.16 -26.06 22.33
C ILE A 465 5.37 -27.23 21.75
N PRO A 466 4.63 -27.98 22.59
CA PRO A 466 3.80 -29.07 22.11
C PRO A 466 2.73 -28.61 21.12
N GLU A 467 2.35 -29.52 20.23
CA GLU A 467 1.25 -29.26 19.30
C GLU A 467 -0.06 -29.00 20.07
N GLY A 468 -0.79 -27.97 19.67
CA GLY A 468 -2.04 -27.56 20.32
C GLY A 468 -1.87 -26.60 21.50
N ALA A 469 -0.67 -26.42 22.04
CA ALA A 469 -0.40 -25.45 23.08
C ALA A 469 -0.54 -24.02 22.56
N ALA A 470 -0.95 -23.08 23.43
CA ALA A 470 -1.07 -21.68 23.11
C ALA A 470 0.06 -20.85 23.74
N VAL A 471 0.49 -19.81 23.03
CA VAL A 471 1.58 -18.92 23.43
C VAL A 471 1.08 -17.50 23.54
N TYR A 472 1.13 -16.92 24.72
CA TYR A 472 0.91 -15.51 24.95
C TYR A 472 2.18 -14.70 24.62
N THR A 473 2.05 -13.63 23.85
CA THR A 473 3.17 -12.74 23.52
C THR A 473 2.72 -11.31 23.28
N ALA A 474 3.58 -10.34 23.62
CA ALA A 474 3.25 -8.92 23.44
C ALA A 474 3.51 -8.42 22.01
N LYS A 475 4.57 -8.90 21.33
CA LYS A 475 4.99 -8.36 20.04
C LYS A 475 5.45 -9.40 19.01
N GLU A 476 5.58 -10.66 19.41
CA GLU A 476 6.19 -11.69 18.58
C GLU A 476 5.15 -12.55 17.85
N ASP A 477 3.87 -12.22 17.98
CA ASP A 477 2.73 -12.85 17.30
C ASP A 477 2.90 -12.87 15.78
N LYS A 478 3.49 -11.81 15.20
CA LYS A 478 3.67 -11.60 13.77
C LYS A 478 4.56 -12.62 13.04
N TRP A 479 5.30 -13.48 13.79
CA TRP A 479 6.09 -14.56 13.20
C TRP A 479 5.88 -15.92 13.89
N LEU A 480 5.34 -15.97 15.11
CA LEU A 480 5.04 -17.22 15.79
C LEU A 480 3.82 -17.96 15.22
N TRP A 481 2.81 -17.23 14.71
CA TRP A 481 1.52 -17.73 14.27
C TRP A 481 1.60 -18.90 13.27
N SER A 482 2.68 -18.99 12.51
CA SER A 482 2.82 -20.01 11.46
C SER A 482 3.05 -21.43 12.01
N ARG A 483 3.53 -21.53 13.26
CA ARG A 483 3.92 -22.80 13.91
C ARG A 483 3.19 -23.06 15.21
N VAL A 484 2.72 -22.04 15.91
CA VAL A 484 2.08 -22.18 17.21
C VAL A 484 0.80 -21.35 17.28
N LYS A 485 -0.13 -21.74 18.15
CA LYS A 485 -1.32 -20.95 18.43
C LYS A 485 -0.91 -19.73 19.26
N VAL A 486 -1.21 -18.52 18.77
CA VAL A 486 -0.74 -17.28 19.38
C VAL A 486 -1.88 -16.47 19.94
N TRP A 487 -1.70 -15.98 21.17
CA TRP A 487 -2.58 -15.07 21.88
C TRP A 487 -1.82 -13.82 22.32
N ILE A 488 -2.51 -12.69 22.42
CA ILE A 488 -1.84 -11.41 22.68
C ILE A 488 -1.73 -11.09 24.19
N ILE A 489 -0.68 -10.37 24.54
CA ILE A 489 -0.52 -9.69 25.82
C ILE A 489 -0.74 -8.19 25.58
N GLU A 490 -1.79 -7.64 26.16
CA GLU A 490 -2.07 -6.20 26.13
C GLU A 490 -2.02 -5.59 27.53
N ASP A 491 -3.11 -5.60 28.27
CA ASP A 491 -3.13 -5.20 29.67
C ASP A 491 -2.67 -6.36 30.56
N PRO A 492 -1.68 -6.17 31.45
CA PRO A 492 -1.16 -7.25 32.30
C PRO A 492 -2.21 -7.89 33.21
N THR A 493 -3.18 -7.11 33.73
CA THR A 493 -4.22 -7.60 34.63
C THR A 493 -5.23 -8.47 33.89
N GLN A 494 -5.73 -7.97 32.74
CA GLN A 494 -6.65 -8.70 31.87
C GLN A 494 -6.00 -9.96 31.30
N THR A 495 -4.73 -9.87 30.88
CA THR A 495 -3.96 -11.02 30.40
C THR A 495 -3.80 -12.09 31.49
N ALA A 496 -3.53 -11.68 32.75
CA ALA A 496 -3.43 -12.63 33.85
C ALA A 496 -4.76 -13.34 34.13
N GLN A 497 -5.90 -12.66 34.00
CA GLN A 497 -7.25 -13.25 34.11
C GLN A 497 -7.51 -14.25 32.97
N SER A 498 -7.14 -13.89 31.75
CA SER A 498 -7.26 -14.77 30.58
C SER A 498 -6.41 -16.05 30.73
N ILE A 499 -5.15 -15.90 31.19
CA ILE A 499 -4.25 -17.02 31.49
C ILE A 499 -4.82 -17.92 32.59
N GLU A 500 -5.37 -17.34 33.66
CA GLU A 500 -5.98 -18.10 34.76
C GLU A 500 -7.15 -18.97 34.27
N ARG A 501 -8.10 -18.39 33.52
CA ARG A 501 -9.21 -19.16 32.95
C ARG A 501 -8.74 -20.28 32.00
N ALA A 502 -7.77 -19.98 31.13
CA ALA A 502 -7.22 -20.96 30.22
C ALA A 502 -6.47 -22.09 30.94
N ALA A 503 -5.76 -21.77 32.03
CA ALA A 503 -5.09 -22.76 32.88
C ALA A 503 -6.09 -23.63 33.67
N GLN A 504 -7.18 -23.04 34.19
CA GLN A 504 -8.28 -23.77 34.84
C GLN A 504 -8.99 -24.71 33.86
N ALA A 505 -9.10 -24.34 32.60
CA ALA A 505 -9.59 -25.20 31.52
C ALA A 505 -8.57 -26.26 31.07
N LYS A 506 -7.45 -26.40 31.78
CA LYS A 506 -6.37 -27.37 31.53
C LYS A 506 -5.72 -27.24 30.13
N LEU A 507 -5.74 -26.04 29.57
CA LEU A 507 -4.99 -25.78 28.33
C LEU A 507 -3.49 -25.68 28.64
N GLU A 508 -2.67 -26.22 27.75
CA GLU A 508 -1.23 -26.09 27.84
C GLU A 508 -0.78 -24.71 27.33
N LEU A 509 -0.20 -23.92 28.24
CA LEU A 509 0.05 -22.51 28.01
C LEU A 509 1.52 -22.15 28.18
N TYR A 510 1.97 -21.27 27.29
CA TYR A 510 3.30 -20.68 27.32
C TYR A 510 3.21 -19.15 27.28
N VAL A 511 4.23 -18.48 27.79
CA VAL A 511 4.45 -17.06 27.63
C VAL A 511 5.80 -16.86 26.96
N PHE A 512 5.81 -16.12 25.86
CA PHE A 512 7.03 -15.80 25.15
C PHE A 512 7.29 -14.28 25.15
N GLU A 513 8.31 -13.86 25.90
CA GLU A 513 8.70 -12.47 26.02
C GLU A 513 10.23 -12.34 26.15
N PRO A 514 10.93 -12.22 25.02
CA PRO A 514 12.40 -12.18 25.00
C PRO A 514 12.96 -10.88 25.64
N SER A 515 12.21 -9.78 25.56
CA SER A 515 12.70 -8.44 25.97
C SER A 515 12.49 -8.11 27.44
N ARG A 516 11.76 -8.93 28.19
CA ARG A 516 11.40 -8.69 29.61
C ARG A 516 10.94 -7.26 29.90
N THR A 517 9.97 -6.81 29.12
CA THR A 517 9.42 -5.46 29.18
C THR A 517 8.85 -5.11 30.56
N LYS A 518 8.53 -3.83 30.81
CA LYS A 518 7.80 -3.41 32.00
C LYS A 518 6.46 -4.14 32.12
N GLN A 519 5.74 -4.30 31.00
CA GLN A 519 4.48 -5.04 30.94
C GLN A 519 4.64 -6.50 31.36
N PHE A 520 5.70 -7.18 30.90
CA PHE A 520 5.97 -8.56 31.31
C PHE A 520 6.22 -8.68 32.81
N ARG A 521 6.98 -7.75 33.42
CA ARG A 521 7.19 -7.75 34.88
C ARG A 521 5.90 -7.55 35.66
N GLN A 522 5.01 -6.68 35.15
CA GLN A 522 3.68 -6.47 35.74
C GLN A 522 2.82 -7.74 35.59
N LEU A 523 2.84 -8.38 34.42
CA LEU A 523 2.13 -9.65 34.20
C LEU A 523 2.60 -10.73 35.16
N VAL A 524 3.90 -10.89 35.38
CA VAL A 524 4.44 -11.85 36.35
C VAL A 524 3.93 -11.57 37.76
N ALA A 525 3.87 -10.31 38.17
CA ALA A 525 3.34 -9.93 39.49
C ALA A 525 1.83 -10.23 39.60
N GLU A 526 1.04 -9.97 38.55
CA GLU A 526 -0.41 -10.30 38.53
C GLU A 526 -0.67 -11.81 38.54
N LEU A 527 0.13 -12.60 37.85
CA LEU A 527 0.04 -14.06 37.84
C LEU A 527 0.37 -14.64 39.24
N SER A 528 1.39 -14.09 39.90
CA SER A 528 1.77 -14.53 41.27
C SER A 528 0.64 -14.29 42.29
N LYS A 529 -0.14 -13.21 42.17
CA LYS A 529 -1.33 -12.97 43.02
C LYS A 529 -2.43 -14.03 42.83
N ARG A 530 -2.40 -14.76 41.71
CA ARG A 530 -3.37 -15.78 41.29
C ARG A 530 -2.87 -17.20 41.50
N ASN A 531 -1.73 -17.39 42.19
CA ASN A 531 -1.05 -18.66 42.36
C ASN A 531 -0.66 -19.31 41.01
N ILE A 532 -0.20 -18.51 40.10
CA ILE A 532 0.31 -18.95 38.80
C ILE A 532 1.78 -18.56 38.70
N SER A 533 2.62 -19.55 38.41
CA SER A 533 4.06 -19.36 38.20
C SER A 533 4.48 -19.56 36.77
N LEU A 534 5.60 -18.95 36.38
CA LEU A 534 6.20 -19.08 35.06
C LEU A 534 7.52 -19.86 35.17
N ALA A 535 7.50 -21.14 34.76
CA ALA A 535 8.68 -21.98 34.72
C ALA A 535 9.45 -21.75 33.41
N LYS A 536 10.72 -21.40 33.48
CA LYS A 536 11.57 -21.25 32.29
C LYS A 536 11.71 -22.56 31.53
N VAL A 537 11.38 -22.55 30.26
CA VAL A 537 11.60 -23.67 29.33
C VAL A 537 12.99 -23.57 28.69
N ASP A 538 13.38 -22.34 28.34
CA ASP A 538 14.70 -22.06 27.76
C ASP A 538 15.27 -20.78 28.38
N PRO A 539 16.39 -20.87 29.12
CA PRO A 539 17.00 -19.70 29.77
C PRO A 539 17.39 -18.56 28.82
N ARG A 540 17.65 -18.89 27.54
CA ARG A 540 18.15 -17.93 26.54
C ARG A 540 17.03 -17.31 25.68
N SER A 541 15.87 -17.97 25.55
CA SER A 541 14.84 -17.56 24.60
C SER A 541 13.75 -16.66 25.18
N GLY A 542 13.59 -16.57 26.51
CA GLY A 542 12.45 -15.89 27.11
C GLY A 542 11.12 -16.66 26.96
N LEU A 543 11.19 -17.98 26.77
CA LEU A 543 10.04 -18.87 26.74
C LEU A 543 9.79 -19.45 28.15
N TYR A 544 8.56 -19.32 28.61
CA TYR A 544 8.11 -19.77 29.93
C TYR A 544 6.88 -20.68 29.78
N ARG A 545 6.79 -21.75 30.55
CA ARG A 545 5.58 -22.57 30.68
C ARG A 545 4.76 -22.04 31.87
N VAL A 546 3.48 -21.91 31.69
CA VAL A 546 2.54 -21.54 32.76
C VAL A 546 2.29 -22.75 33.64
N LYS A 547 2.37 -22.58 34.97
CA LYS A 547 2.05 -23.60 35.97
C LYS A 547 1.06 -23.03 36.98
N LEU A 548 0.02 -23.79 37.30
CA LEU A 548 -0.80 -23.54 38.47
C LEU A 548 -0.05 -24.10 39.69
N ASP A 549 0.22 -23.26 40.67
CA ASP A 549 0.80 -23.71 41.90
C ASP A 549 -0.29 -24.42 42.72
N SER A 550 -0.08 -25.71 43.05
CA SER A 550 -0.99 -26.47 43.88
C SER A 550 -1.07 -25.78 45.26
N ARG A 551 -2.27 -25.44 45.69
CA ARG A 551 -2.52 -25.02 47.08
C ARG A 551 -2.24 -26.15 48.04
#